data_7895a26bac39e5331c5a87fef85d7442
#
_entry.id   7895a26bac39e5331c5a87fef85d7442
#
_cell.length_a   1.000
_cell.length_b   1.000
_cell.length_c   1.000
_cell.angle_alpha   90.00
_cell.angle_beta   90.00
_cell.angle_gamma   90.00
#
_symmetry.space_group_name_H-M   'P 1'
#
loop_
_entity.id
_entity.type
_entity.pdbx_description
1 polymer ?
#
loop_
_entity_poly.entity_id
_entity_poly.type
_entity_poly.pdbx_seq_one_letter_code
_entity_poly.pdbx_strand_id
1 'polypeptide(L)'
;ALPAAGKGIYLSWRLLGTDSKNVCFDIERDGKVIAHLIRATNFTDVKGSPAHSYRVISYQDEPKMDAPMQREVSKPVKPWTDLYKSLPINRPEGGTAPDGRVYTYTPNDCSVGDVDGDGEYELIVKWDPSNSHDNSHDGYTGDVILDCYKFDGTQLWRINLGKNIRAGAHYTQFLVFDFDGDGKSEMICKTSAGSIDGQGRFVSESATDTEIRSLDNAADYRNRRGRIKNGPELLTVFNGETGKAMHTIWYNPNRAFDVGRQVAEGERLEADGFPAYSSVWGDKDNYGNRGERYLAGVAYLDGAAHRPSAVMCRGYYTRSYLWAVDFDGKQLTMKWLHASLTPHDWVVMDGEGKVI
;
A
#
# COMPACT_ATOMS: atom_id res chain seq x y z
N ALA A 1 -13.48 19.26 6.74
CA ALA A 1 -13.89 20.66 6.67
C ALA A 1 -12.78 21.55 7.24
N LEU A 2 -12.55 22.73 6.63
CA LEU A 2 -11.48 23.64 7.02
C LEU A 2 -11.88 25.10 6.70
N PRO A 3 -11.21 26.11 7.26
CA PRO A 3 -11.48 27.51 6.91
C PRO A 3 -11.34 27.76 5.41
N ALA A 4 -12.29 28.45 4.81
CA ALA A 4 -12.20 28.88 3.41
C ALA A 4 -11.24 30.05 3.24
N ALA A 5 -10.61 30.16 2.07
CA ALA A 5 -9.82 31.35 1.73
C ALA A 5 -10.75 32.57 1.70
N GLY A 6 -10.61 33.46 2.68
CA GLY A 6 -11.42 34.68 2.84
C GLY A 6 -12.46 34.55 3.94
N LYS A 7 -13.59 33.89 3.75
CA LYS A 7 -14.66 33.77 4.74
C LYS A 7 -15.46 32.51 4.58
N GLY A 8 -15.81 31.90 5.72
CA GLY A 8 -16.65 30.68 5.76
C GLY A 8 -15.86 29.40 5.91
N ILE A 9 -16.50 28.30 5.61
CA ILE A 9 -15.95 26.92 5.74
C ILE A 9 -15.96 26.24 4.38
N TYR A 10 -14.82 25.71 3.97
CA TYR A 10 -14.66 24.83 2.83
C TYR A 10 -14.84 23.37 3.26
N LEU A 11 -15.69 22.68 2.54
CA LEU A 11 -15.99 21.26 2.71
C LEU A 11 -15.50 20.50 1.48
N SER A 12 -14.92 19.34 1.67
CA SER A 12 -14.59 18.41 0.58
C SER A 12 -14.86 16.98 1.01
N TRP A 13 -15.19 16.14 0.05
CA TRP A 13 -15.42 14.72 0.22
C TRP A 13 -14.99 13.96 -1.02
N ARG A 14 -15.06 12.65 -0.98
CA ARG A 14 -14.65 11.82 -2.11
C ARG A 14 -15.86 11.35 -2.91
N LEU A 15 -15.66 11.19 -4.21
CA LEU A 15 -16.47 10.37 -5.10
C LEU A 15 -15.73 9.04 -5.25
N LEU A 16 -16.38 7.95 -4.90
CA LEU A 16 -15.79 6.62 -4.97
C LEU A 16 -16.05 5.99 -6.33
N GLY A 17 -15.20 5.05 -6.75
CA GLY A 17 -15.40 4.28 -7.98
C GLY A 17 -16.66 3.40 -7.95
N THR A 18 -17.17 3.12 -6.76
CA THR A 18 -18.41 2.39 -6.48
C THR A 18 -19.66 3.24 -6.50
N ASP A 19 -19.52 4.56 -6.47
CA ASP A 19 -20.66 5.48 -6.48
C ASP A 19 -21.39 5.44 -7.83
N SER A 20 -22.70 5.68 -7.78
CA SER A 20 -23.49 5.84 -8.99
C SER A 20 -23.02 7.04 -9.82
N LYS A 21 -23.06 6.92 -11.14
CA LYS A 21 -22.77 8.05 -12.05
C LYS A 21 -23.73 9.25 -11.83
N ASN A 22 -24.92 9.00 -11.26
CA ASN A 22 -25.94 10.02 -10.97
C ASN A 22 -25.96 10.39 -9.48
N VAL A 23 -24.89 10.11 -8.73
CA VAL A 23 -24.82 10.52 -7.32
C VAL A 23 -24.83 12.05 -7.21
N CYS A 24 -25.56 12.55 -6.26
CA CYS A 24 -25.55 13.94 -5.82
C CYS A 24 -25.54 14.03 -4.30
N PHE A 25 -25.27 15.21 -3.80
CA PHE A 25 -25.01 15.44 -2.40
C PHE A 25 -25.84 16.63 -1.88
N ASP A 26 -26.38 16.44 -0.67
CA ASP A 26 -26.88 17.55 0.13
C ASP A 26 -25.86 17.87 1.22
N ILE A 27 -25.76 19.13 1.59
CA ILE A 27 -24.91 19.59 2.69
C ILE A 27 -25.79 20.03 3.86
N GLU A 28 -25.54 19.41 4.99
CA GLU A 28 -26.17 19.74 6.26
C GLU A 28 -25.21 20.54 7.14
N ARG A 29 -25.72 21.59 7.78
CA ARG A 29 -25.09 22.34 8.85
C ARG A 29 -25.98 22.36 10.07
N ASP A 30 -25.49 21.87 11.21
CA ASP A 30 -26.22 21.80 12.49
C ASP A 30 -27.64 21.21 12.37
N GLY A 31 -27.77 20.12 11.63
CA GLY A 31 -29.03 19.43 11.41
C GLY A 31 -29.97 20.08 10.37
N LYS A 32 -29.51 21.12 9.66
CA LYS A 32 -30.29 21.78 8.59
C LYS A 32 -29.57 21.68 7.26
N VAL A 33 -30.26 21.20 6.24
CA VAL A 33 -29.72 21.19 4.89
C VAL A 33 -29.62 22.63 4.38
N ILE A 34 -28.42 23.00 3.94
CA ILE A 34 -28.06 24.34 3.47
C ILE A 34 -27.77 24.40 1.96
N ALA A 35 -27.56 23.23 1.34
CA ALA A 35 -27.38 23.10 -0.10
C ALA A 35 -27.90 21.73 -0.56
N HIS A 36 -28.47 21.68 -1.77
CA HIS A 36 -29.07 20.50 -2.36
C HIS A 36 -28.49 20.20 -3.74
N LEU A 37 -28.57 18.94 -4.16
CA LEU A 37 -28.27 18.48 -5.53
C LEU A 37 -26.86 18.88 -6.01
N ILE A 38 -25.90 18.91 -5.11
CA ILE A 38 -24.51 19.20 -5.47
C ILE A 38 -23.91 17.98 -6.18
N ARG A 39 -23.32 18.18 -7.36
CA ARG A 39 -22.60 17.14 -8.12
C ARG A 39 -21.07 17.27 -7.98
N ALA A 40 -20.58 18.39 -7.47
CA ALA A 40 -19.18 18.55 -7.12
C ALA A 40 -18.87 17.84 -5.79
N THR A 41 -17.63 17.50 -5.57
CA THR A 41 -17.13 16.89 -4.32
C THR A 41 -16.60 17.92 -3.33
N ASN A 42 -17.08 19.15 -3.46
CA ASN A 42 -16.73 20.24 -2.54
C ASN A 42 -17.86 21.28 -2.48
N PHE A 43 -17.87 22.04 -1.40
CA PHE A 43 -18.80 23.14 -1.17
C PHE A 43 -18.18 24.18 -0.24
N THR A 44 -18.46 25.46 -0.49
CA THR A 44 -18.05 26.52 0.43
C THR A 44 -19.27 27.14 1.08
N ASP A 45 -19.40 26.94 2.37
CA ASP A 45 -20.39 27.63 3.19
C ASP A 45 -19.85 29.00 3.64
N VAL A 46 -20.20 30.05 2.91
CA VAL A 46 -19.75 31.44 3.19
C VAL A 46 -20.28 31.99 4.52
N LYS A 47 -21.32 31.36 5.10
CA LYS A 47 -21.90 31.70 6.41
C LYS A 47 -21.39 30.78 7.52
N GLY A 48 -20.53 29.83 7.18
CA GLY A 48 -19.97 28.85 8.11
C GLY A 48 -18.96 29.46 9.09
N SER A 49 -18.78 28.79 10.19
CA SER A 49 -17.75 29.08 11.19
C SER A 49 -17.22 27.75 11.81
N PRO A 50 -16.07 27.77 12.46
CA PRO A 50 -15.54 26.57 13.15
C PRO A 50 -16.46 25.99 14.25
N ALA A 51 -17.45 26.77 14.71
CA ALA A 51 -18.39 26.31 15.74
C ALA A 51 -19.47 25.35 15.17
N HIS A 52 -19.72 25.39 13.85
CA HIS A 52 -20.73 24.56 13.20
C HIS A 52 -20.27 23.10 13.00
N SER A 53 -21.23 22.21 12.88
CA SER A 53 -21.02 20.82 12.50
C SER A 53 -21.63 20.56 11.12
N TYR A 54 -20.97 19.77 10.31
CA TYR A 54 -21.39 19.48 8.95
C TYR A 54 -21.54 17.98 8.69
N ARG A 55 -22.47 17.65 7.79
CA ARG A 55 -22.62 16.32 7.19
C ARG A 55 -22.80 16.46 5.70
N VAL A 56 -22.38 15.43 4.98
CA VAL A 56 -22.67 15.23 3.57
C VAL A 56 -23.65 14.06 3.47
N ILE A 57 -24.71 14.26 2.71
CA ILE A 57 -25.75 13.25 2.47
C ILE A 57 -25.66 12.90 0.99
N SER A 58 -25.28 11.66 0.66
CA SER A 58 -25.24 11.16 -0.71
C SER A 58 -26.53 10.44 -1.08
N TYR A 59 -26.95 10.59 -2.34
CA TYR A 59 -28.10 9.89 -2.89
C TYR A 59 -28.07 9.92 -4.42
N GLN A 60 -28.91 9.08 -5.07
CA GLN A 60 -29.08 9.10 -6.52
C GLN A 60 -30.19 10.06 -6.91
N ASP A 61 -29.93 10.95 -7.89
CA ASP A 61 -30.88 11.96 -8.37
C ASP A 61 -32.09 11.36 -9.11
N GLU A 62 -31.95 10.16 -9.70
CA GLU A 62 -33.03 9.44 -10.36
C GLU A 62 -33.38 8.17 -9.60
N PRO A 63 -34.36 8.22 -8.68
CA PRO A 63 -34.83 6.99 -8.04
C PRO A 63 -35.53 6.12 -9.11
N LYS A 64 -35.17 4.84 -9.17
CA LYS A 64 -35.97 3.86 -9.90
C LYS A 64 -37.38 3.89 -9.32
N MET A 65 -38.42 3.90 -10.18
CA MET A 65 -39.82 4.11 -9.79
C MET A 65 -40.34 3.20 -8.68
N ASP A 66 -39.64 2.11 -8.40
CA ASP A 66 -40.07 1.08 -7.42
C ASP A 66 -39.06 0.81 -6.27
N ALA A 67 -38.01 1.65 -6.11
CA ALA A 67 -37.05 1.49 -5.03
C ALA A 67 -36.97 2.75 -4.16
N PRO A 68 -36.94 2.61 -2.82
CA PRO A 68 -36.73 3.76 -1.94
C PRO A 68 -35.38 4.38 -2.25
N MET A 69 -35.35 5.73 -2.24
CA MET A 69 -34.11 6.50 -2.43
C MET A 69 -33.13 6.13 -1.31
N GLN A 70 -32.08 5.41 -1.65
CA GLN A 70 -30.99 5.16 -0.70
C GLN A 70 -30.26 6.47 -0.43
N ARG A 71 -30.22 6.88 0.82
CA ARG A 71 -29.46 8.01 1.31
C ARG A 71 -28.42 7.51 2.30
N GLU A 72 -27.18 7.92 2.08
CA GLU A 72 -26.11 7.69 3.03
C GLU A 72 -25.73 9.03 3.66
N VAL A 73 -25.53 9.02 4.97
CA VAL A 73 -25.24 10.24 5.73
C VAL A 73 -23.90 10.07 6.41
N SER A 74 -22.97 10.96 6.12
CA SER A 74 -21.67 10.95 6.78
C SER A 74 -21.78 11.17 8.28
N LYS A 75 -20.77 10.77 9.04
CA LYS A 75 -20.60 11.24 10.43
C LYS A 75 -20.54 12.78 10.44
N PRO A 76 -20.97 13.43 11.54
CA PRO A 76 -20.82 14.87 11.67
C PRO A 76 -19.34 15.23 11.86
N VAL A 77 -18.86 16.22 11.11
CA VAL A 77 -17.50 16.75 11.24
C VAL A 77 -17.51 18.20 11.68
N LYS A 78 -16.59 18.58 12.55
CA LYS A 78 -16.29 19.96 12.88
C LYS A 78 -15.15 20.46 12.00
N PRO A 79 -15.21 21.69 11.50
CA PRO A 79 -14.09 22.27 10.78
C PRO A 79 -12.82 22.37 11.64
N TRP A 80 -11.69 22.18 11.02
CA TRP A 80 -10.42 22.52 11.63
C TRP A 80 -10.36 24.03 11.88
N THR A 81 -9.53 24.44 12.83
CA THR A 81 -9.30 25.86 13.12
C THR A 81 -8.34 26.51 12.11
N ASP A 82 -7.46 25.70 11.54
CA ASP A 82 -6.40 26.11 10.62
C ASP A 82 -6.51 25.38 9.28
N LEU A 83 -5.75 25.85 8.28
CA LEU A 83 -5.67 25.21 6.95
C LEU A 83 -4.91 23.88 6.96
N TYR A 84 -4.26 23.55 8.06
CA TYR A 84 -3.52 22.33 8.28
C TYR A 84 -3.76 21.80 9.69
N LYS A 85 -3.47 20.55 9.89
CA LYS A 85 -3.43 19.88 11.20
C LYS A 85 -2.01 19.39 11.45
N SER A 86 -1.41 19.84 12.54
CA SER A 86 -0.13 19.28 13.00
C SER A 86 -0.37 17.97 13.72
N LEU A 87 0.33 16.93 13.27
CA LEU A 87 0.25 15.61 13.85
C LEU A 87 1.60 15.31 14.54
N PRO A 88 1.66 15.17 15.86
CA PRO A 88 2.86 14.71 16.53
C PRO A 88 3.08 13.23 16.23
N ILE A 89 4.24 12.87 15.70
CA ILE A 89 4.61 11.50 15.39
C ILE A 89 5.93 11.12 16.04
N ASN A 90 6.07 9.84 16.40
CA ASN A 90 7.21 9.31 17.13
C ASN A 90 8.33 8.88 16.18
N ARG A 91 9.30 9.76 15.94
CA ARG A 91 10.45 9.44 15.08
C ARG A 91 11.16 8.18 15.59
N PRO A 92 11.42 7.18 14.72
CA PRO A 92 12.28 6.06 15.08
C PRO A 92 13.68 6.52 15.48
N GLU A 93 14.30 5.78 16.40
CA GLU A 93 15.71 6.01 16.72
C GLU A 93 16.58 5.72 15.49
N GLY A 94 17.57 6.57 15.26
CA GLY A 94 18.58 6.34 14.24
C GLY A 94 19.50 5.18 14.63
N GLY A 95 20.47 4.91 13.79
CA GLY A 95 21.42 3.82 14.00
C GLY A 95 22.73 4.03 13.31
N THR A 96 23.56 3.00 13.34
CA THR A 96 24.82 2.95 12.61
C THR A 96 24.78 1.78 11.62
N ALA A 97 24.96 2.07 10.36
CA ALA A 97 25.03 1.04 9.32
C ALA A 97 26.32 0.20 9.42
N PRO A 98 26.38 -1.00 8.81
CA PRO A 98 27.58 -1.86 8.86
C PRO A 98 28.86 -1.21 8.34
N ASP A 99 28.75 -0.19 7.50
CA ASP A 99 29.88 0.60 6.99
C ASP A 99 30.27 1.77 7.91
N GLY A 100 29.70 1.85 9.11
CA GLY A 100 30.00 2.86 10.13
C GLY A 100 29.27 4.19 9.96
N ARG A 101 28.44 4.35 8.92
CA ARG A 101 27.66 5.58 8.71
C ARG A 101 26.48 5.64 9.67
N VAL A 102 26.38 6.75 10.38
CA VAL A 102 25.24 7.06 11.26
C VAL A 102 24.08 7.57 10.40
N TYR A 103 22.86 7.16 10.76
CA TYR A 103 21.65 7.64 10.11
C TYR A 103 20.57 8.00 11.12
N THR A 104 19.68 8.88 10.72
CA THR A 104 18.46 9.27 11.41
C THR A 104 17.27 9.03 10.50
N TYR A 105 16.05 9.25 10.98
CA TYR A 105 14.84 9.07 10.18
C TYR A 105 14.12 10.38 9.89
N THR A 106 13.49 10.44 8.74
CA THR A 106 12.51 11.47 8.37
C THR A 106 11.24 10.80 7.84
N PRO A 107 10.03 11.37 8.08
CA PRO A 107 8.83 10.87 7.44
C PRO A 107 8.93 11.09 5.92
N ASN A 108 8.46 10.12 5.16
CA ASN A 108 8.48 10.13 3.70
C ASN A 108 7.06 9.90 3.16
N ASP A 109 6.80 8.79 2.45
CA ASP A 109 5.50 8.51 1.89
C ASP A 109 4.46 8.25 2.98
N CYS A 110 3.23 8.69 2.72
CA CYS A 110 2.10 8.45 3.60
C CYS A 110 0.92 7.91 2.80
N SER A 111 0.10 7.11 3.46
CA SER A 111 -1.21 6.69 2.98
C SER A 111 -2.22 6.77 4.11
N VAL A 112 -3.50 6.77 3.78
CA VAL A 112 -4.58 6.84 4.77
C VAL A 112 -5.59 5.72 4.53
N GLY A 113 -6.20 5.24 5.61
CA GLY A 113 -7.32 4.33 5.58
C GLY A 113 -8.02 4.32 6.94
N ASP A 114 -9.27 3.94 6.95
CA ASP A 114 -10.02 3.65 8.17
C ASP A 114 -9.62 2.25 8.63
N VAL A 115 -8.65 2.16 9.54
CA VAL A 115 -8.07 0.86 9.92
C VAL A 115 -8.83 0.18 11.07
N ASP A 116 -9.60 0.91 11.85
CA ASP A 116 -10.37 0.38 12.99
C ASP A 116 -11.89 0.39 12.77
N GLY A 117 -12.36 0.92 11.63
CA GLY A 117 -13.76 0.93 11.23
C GLY A 117 -14.58 2.00 11.95
N ASP A 118 -13.93 3.00 12.54
CA ASP A 118 -14.63 4.08 13.25
C ASP A 118 -15.12 5.19 12.31
N GLY A 119 -14.76 5.14 11.01
CA GLY A 119 -15.13 6.07 9.95
C GLY A 119 -14.29 7.34 9.92
N GLU A 120 -13.23 7.43 10.71
CA GLU A 120 -12.14 8.39 10.56
C GLU A 120 -10.94 7.66 9.94
N TYR A 121 -10.04 8.38 9.30
CA TYR A 121 -8.85 7.77 8.72
C TYR A 121 -7.69 7.82 9.69
N GLU A 122 -6.89 6.75 9.69
CA GLU A 122 -5.57 6.72 10.26
C GLU A 122 -4.53 7.04 9.19
N LEU A 123 -3.38 7.54 9.63
CA LEU A 123 -2.24 7.87 8.80
C LEU A 123 -1.18 6.78 8.93
N ILE A 124 -0.83 6.14 7.83
CA ILE A 124 0.31 5.24 7.76
C ILE A 124 1.48 5.99 7.15
N VAL A 125 2.59 6.05 7.90
CA VAL A 125 3.80 6.81 7.56
C VAL A 125 4.95 5.84 7.31
N LYS A 126 5.59 5.95 6.16
CA LYS A 126 6.87 5.32 5.88
C LYS A 126 8.01 6.25 6.31
N TRP A 127 8.88 5.75 7.14
CA TRP A 127 10.07 6.44 7.60
C TRP A 127 11.27 6.09 6.72
N ASP A 128 11.94 7.11 6.21
CA ASP A 128 13.14 6.97 5.41
C ASP A 128 14.39 7.25 6.25
N PRO A 129 15.36 6.32 6.31
CA PRO A 129 16.64 6.60 6.93
C PRO A 129 17.45 7.59 6.08
N SER A 130 18.18 8.50 6.70
CA SER A 130 18.94 9.55 6.02
C SER A 130 20.04 9.03 5.07
N ASN A 131 20.39 7.74 5.17
CA ASN A 131 21.28 7.05 4.25
C ASN A 131 20.53 6.21 3.19
N SER A 132 19.24 6.47 2.99
CA SER A 132 18.41 5.93 1.90
C SER A 132 18.96 6.35 0.54
N HIS A 133 19.09 5.41 -0.40
CA HIS A 133 19.56 5.69 -1.75
C HIS A 133 19.29 4.55 -2.72
N ASP A 134 19.33 4.87 -4.00
CA ASP A 134 19.13 3.96 -5.11
C ASP A 134 20.25 2.91 -5.23
N ASN A 135 19.97 1.76 -5.84
CA ASN A 135 20.93 0.70 -6.11
C ASN A 135 22.06 1.09 -7.05
N SER A 136 21.96 2.21 -7.76
CA SER A 136 23.07 2.77 -8.52
C SER A 136 24.24 3.22 -7.63
N HIS A 137 24.00 3.45 -6.34
CA HIS A 137 25.00 3.86 -5.36
C HIS A 137 25.36 2.71 -4.41
N ASP A 138 26.62 2.63 -4.04
CA ASP A 138 27.10 1.70 -3.02
C ASP A 138 26.80 2.21 -1.62
N GLY A 139 26.59 1.29 -0.70
CA GLY A 139 26.40 1.56 0.73
C GLY A 139 25.17 0.89 1.32
N TYR A 140 25.20 0.76 2.61
CA TYR A 140 24.10 0.21 3.40
C TYR A 140 23.05 1.29 3.68
N THR A 141 21.81 0.88 3.84
CA THR A 141 20.74 1.74 4.32
C THR A 141 20.29 1.27 5.71
N GLY A 142 19.69 2.15 6.49
CA GLY A 142 18.90 1.76 7.63
C GLY A 142 17.65 0.99 7.20
N ASP A 143 16.96 0.41 8.15
CA ASP A 143 15.72 -0.33 7.91
C ASP A 143 14.59 0.61 7.48
N VAL A 144 13.66 0.12 6.67
CA VAL A 144 12.41 0.82 6.39
C VAL A 144 11.44 0.55 7.54
N ILE A 145 10.88 1.61 8.10
CA ILE A 145 9.89 1.56 9.18
C ILE A 145 8.55 2.06 8.66
N LEU A 146 7.48 1.40 9.06
CA LEU A 146 6.11 1.84 8.80
C LEU A 146 5.39 1.99 10.14
N ASP A 147 4.76 3.14 10.34
CA ASP A 147 3.98 3.44 11.55
C ASP A 147 2.55 3.79 11.18
N CYS A 148 1.61 3.45 12.05
CA CYS A 148 0.23 3.90 11.96
C CYS A 148 -0.12 4.84 13.11
N TYR A 149 -0.81 5.93 12.79
CA TYR A 149 -1.21 6.96 13.74
C TYR A 149 -2.67 7.36 13.57
N LYS A 150 -3.37 7.56 14.68
CA LYS A 150 -4.61 8.33 14.69
C LYS A 150 -4.30 9.82 14.50
N PHE A 151 -5.30 10.57 14.03
CA PHE A 151 -5.12 12.03 13.82
C PHE A 151 -5.00 12.86 15.12
N ASP A 152 -5.01 12.24 16.27
CA ASP A 152 -4.64 12.86 17.55
C ASP A 152 -3.16 12.63 17.93
N GLY A 153 -2.43 11.84 17.12
CA GLY A 153 -1.02 11.48 17.35
C GLY A 153 -0.83 10.16 18.08
N THR A 154 -1.90 9.46 18.43
CA THR A 154 -1.80 8.13 19.03
C THR A 154 -1.20 7.16 18.03
N GLN A 155 -0.03 6.59 18.34
CA GLN A 155 0.60 5.54 17.55
C GLN A 155 -0.08 4.20 17.83
N LEU A 156 -0.62 3.55 16.80
CA LEU A 156 -1.26 2.24 16.91
C LEU A 156 -0.23 1.12 16.86
N TRP A 157 0.71 1.19 15.91
CA TRP A 157 1.74 0.18 15.74
C TRP A 157 2.96 0.73 14.99
N ARG A 158 4.02 -0.06 15.04
CA ARG A 158 5.26 0.11 14.24
C ARG A 158 5.67 -1.22 13.65
N ILE A 159 5.93 -1.26 12.36
CA ILE A 159 6.45 -2.39 11.59
C ILE A 159 7.88 -2.05 11.17
N ASN A 160 8.79 -3.01 11.37
CA ASN A 160 10.16 -2.90 10.87
C ASN A 160 10.38 -3.92 9.75
N LEU A 161 10.63 -3.45 8.54
CA LEU A 161 10.84 -4.32 7.38
C LEU A 161 12.23 -5.00 7.38
N GLY A 162 13.12 -4.60 8.28
CA GLY A 162 14.39 -5.26 8.52
C GLY A 162 15.45 -4.98 7.45
N LYS A 163 16.63 -5.47 7.73
CA LYS A 163 17.85 -5.25 6.93
C LYS A 163 17.80 -5.81 5.50
N ASN A 164 16.88 -6.73 5.22
CA ASN A 164 16.72 -7.35 3.91
C ASN A 164 15.74 -6.63 2.99
N ILE A 165 15.24 -5.46 3.40
CA ILE A 165 14.55 -4.49 2.57
C ILE A 165 15.42 -3.23 2.49
N ARG A 166 15.88 -2.88 1.29
CA ARG A 166 16.68 -1.67 1.09
C ARG A 166 15.79 -0.44 1.16
N ALA A 167 16.26 0.61 1.81
CA ALA A 167 15.57 1.91 1.80
C ALA A 167 15.94 2.73 0.56
N GLY A 168 14.94 3.25 -0.11
CA GLY A 168 15.06 4.10 -1.31
C GLY A 168 13.71 4.28 -1.99
N ALA A 169 13.64 5.22 -2.93
CA ALA A 169 12.41 5.67 -3.56
C ALA A 169 11.62 4.56 -4.30
N HIS A 170 12.26 3.43 -4.62
CA HIS A 170 11.67 2.43 -5.51
C HIS A 170 11.40 1.06 -4.86
N TYR A 171 11.73 0.87 -3.57
CA TYR A 171 11.85 -0.47 -3.01
C TYR A 171 10.68 -0.89 -2.12
N THR A 172 9.95 0.06 -1.56
CA THR A 172 8.83 -0.23 -0.66
C THR A 172 7.61 0.56 -1.09
N GLN A 173 6.77 -0.06 -1.89
CA GLN A 173 5.42 0.40 -2.16
C GLN A 173 4.51 -0.27 -1.14
N PHE A 174 3.60 0.48 -0.55
CA PHE A 174 2.59 -0.06 0.36
C PHE A 174 1.21 0.45 -0.02
N LEU A 175 0.23 -0.40 0.11
CA LEU A 175 -1.17 -0.12 -0.18
C LEU A 175 -1.96 -0.16 1.11
N VAL A 176 -2.86 0.79 1.29
CA VAL A 176 -3.79 0.84 2.41
C VAL A 176 -5.19 0.91 1.84
N PHE A 177 -5.97 -0.13 2.05
CA PHE A 177 -7.33 -0.22 1.53
C PHE A 177 -8.10 -1.35 2.23
N ASP A 178 -9.42 -1.29 2.20
CA ASP A 178 -10.29 -2.40 2.62
C ASP A 178 -10.31 -3.47 1.52
N PHE A 179 -9.41 -4.45 1.64
CA PHE A 179 -9.23 -5.49 0.63
C PHE A 179 -10.19 -6.65 0.78
N ASP A 180 -10.69 -6.91 1.97
CA ASP A 180 -11.62 -8.03 2.22
C ASP A 180 -13.09 -7.60 2.31
N GLY A 181 -13.36 -6.29 2.31
CA GLY A 181 -14.70 -5.72 2.30
C GLY A 181 -15.37 -5.71 3.67
N ASP A 182 -14.63 -5.77 4.76
CA ASP A 182 -15.16 -5.76 6.12
C ASP A 182 -15.39 -4.35 6.70
N GLY A 183 -14.98 -3.32 5.96
CA GLY A 183 -15.09 -1.92 6.35
C GLY A 183 -13.87 -1.38 7.09
N LYS A 184 -12.81 -2.17 7.25
CA LYS A 184 -11.52 -1.77 7.81
C LYS A 184 -10.42 -1.93 6.77
N SER A 185 -9.47 -1.01 6.78
CA SER A 185 -8.38 -1.07 5.83
C SER A 185 -7.24 -1.96 6.31
N GLU A 186 -6.75 -2.84 5.45
CA GLU A 186 -5.50 -3.55 5.59
C GLU A 186 -4.34 -2.73 5.01
N MET A 187 -3.12 -3.16 5.36
CA MET A 187 -1.92 -2.71 4.66
C MET A 187 -1.24 -3.89 3.96
N ILE A 188 -0.91 -3.73 2.68
CA ILE A 188 -0.15 -4.71 1.90
C ILE A 188 1.16 -4.10 1.45
N CYS A 189 2.28 -4.76 1.71
CA CYS A 189 3.57 -4.36 1.17
C CYS A 189 4.54 -5.54 0.98
N LYS A 190 5.62 -5.26 0.22
CA LYS A 190 6.75 -6.17 0.08
C LYS A 190 7.49 -6.30 1.41
N THR A 191 7.81 -7.55 1.79
CA THR A 191 8.60 -7.90 2.97
C THR A 191 9.70 -8.91 2.62
N SER A 192 10.46 -9.34 3.62
CA SER A 192 11.51 -10.35 3.47
C SER A 192 11.71 -11.11 4.77
N ALA A 193 12.61 -12.10 4.77
CA ALA A 193 13.10 -12.71 6.00
C ALA A 193 13.67 -11.65 6.94
N GLY A 194 13.26 -11.70 8.21
CA GLY A 194 13.64 -10.74 9.24
C GLY A 194 12.74 -9.50 9.33
N SER A 195 11.70 -9.36 8.49
CA SER A 195 10.66 -8.33 8.68
C SER A 195 9.80 -8.68 9.91
N ILE A 196 9.53 -7.66 10.75
CA ILE A 196 8.82 -7.80 12.02
C ILE A 196 7.53 -6.98 11.95
N ASP A 197 6.42 -7.60 12.31
CA ASP A 197 5.09 -7.00 12.32
C ASP A 197 4.85 -6.08 13.52
N GLY A 198 3.68 -5.44 13.59
CA GLY A 198 3.29 -4.54 14.67
C GLY A 198 3.12 -5.20 16.04
N GLN A 199 3.19 -6.53 16.10
CA GLN A 199 3.11 -7.33 17.33
C GLN A 199 4.48 -7.91 17.75
N GLY A 200 5.56 -7.54 17.02
CA GLY A 200 6.91 -8.01 17.31
C GLY A 200 7.22 -9.43 16.79
N ARG A 201 6.43 -9.97 15.85
CA ARG A 201 6.60 -11.31 15.28
C ARG A 201 7.16 -11.22 13.87
N PHE A 202 7.89 -12.26 13.46
CA PHE A 202 8.35 -12.35 12.09
C PHE A 202 7.19 -12.59 11.12
N VAL A 203 7.15 -11.87 10.02
CA VAL A 203 6.08 -12.01 9.00
C VAL A 203 6.03 -13.41 8.39
N SER A 204 7.16 -14.12 8.34
CA SER A 204 7.24 -15.50 7.87
C SER A 204 6.36 -16.47 8.69
N GLU A 205 6.07 -16.15 9.94
CA GLU A 205 5.21 -17.00 10.80
C GLU A 205 3.75 -16.99 10.35
N SER A 206 3.30 -15.95 9.62
CA SER A 206 1.94 -15.85 9.11
C SER A 206 1.70 -16.61 7.80
N ALA A 207 2.75 -17.18 7.19
CA ALA A 207 2.64 -17.95 5.97
C ALA A 207 2.01 -19.33 6.21
N THR A 208 1.26 -19.82 5.22
CA THR A 208 0.85 -21.22 5.14
C THR A 208 1.93 -22.09 4.49
N ASP A 209 2.76 -21.50 3.61
CA ASP A 209 3.88 -22.16 2.96
C ASP A 209 4.99 -22.50 3.99
N THR A 210 5.34 -23.77 4.07
CA THR A 210 6.35 -24.28 5.02
C THR A 210 7.75 -23.78 4.71
N GLU A 211 8.08 -23.49 3.46
CA GLU A 211 9.39 -22.92 3.08
C GLU A 211 9.52 -21.49 3.58
N ILE A 212 8.47 -20.66 3.43
CA ILE A 212 8.47 -19.31 4.01
C ILE A 212 8.62 -19.37 5.53
N ARG A 213 7.91 -20.28 6.18
CA ARG A 213 8.01 -20.46 7.64
C ARG A 213 9.37 -20.93 8.12
N SER A 214 10.13 -21.61 7.27
CA SER A 214 11.48 -22.12 7.59
C SER A 214 12.61 -21.13 7.27
N LEU A 215 12.30 -19.95 6.77
CA LEU A 215 13.31 -18.94 6.44
C LEU A 215 14.11 -18.54 7.68
N ASP A 216 15.41 -18.40 7.51
CA ASP A 216 16.27 -17.83 8.54
C ASP A 216 16.07 -16.30 8.64
N ASN A 217 15.30 -15.90 9.64
CA ASN A 217 15.02 -14.49 9.90
C ASN A 217 16.24 -13.69 10.41
N ALA A 218 17.32 -14.36 10.81
CA ALA A 218 18.57 -13.71 11.18
C ALA A 218 19.51 -13.48 9.99
N ALA A 219 19.27 -14.14 8.86
CA ALA A 219 20.11 -14.04 7.66
C ALA A 219 20.25 -12.60 7.17
N ASP A 220 21.44 -12.27 6.65
CA ASP A 220 21.74 -10.99 6.02
C ASP A 220 22.06 -11.22 4.54
N TYR A 221 21.16 -10.82 3.68
CA TYR A 221 21.30 -10.98 2.23
C TYR A 221 21.97 -9.77 1.55
N ARG A 222 22.37 -8.76 2.32
CA ARG A 222 23.11 -7.61 1.79
C ARG A 222 24.53 -8.02 1.39
N ASN A 223 24.92 -7.67 0.20
CA ASN A 223 26.32 -7.84 -0.20
C ASN A 223 27.21 -6.75 0.42
N ARG A 224 28.53 -6.87 0.25
CA ARG A 224 29.53 -5.89 0.77
C ARG A 224 29.32 -4.44 0.28
N ARG A 225 28.45 -4.22 -0.71
CA ARG A 225 28.08 -2.91 -1.23
C ARG A 225 26.69 -2.47 -0.73
N GLY A 226 26.10 -3.19 0.21
CA GLY A 226 24.80 -2.90 0.79
C GLY A 226 23.61 -3.18 -0.12
N ARG A 227 23.80 -3.82 -1.28
CA ARG A 227 22.73 -4.21 -2.19
C ARG A 227 22.20 -5.59 -1.84
N ILE A 228 20.91 -5.80 -2.07
CA ILE A 228 20.22 -7.06 -1.82
C ILE A 228 19.91 -7.66 -3.19
N LYS A 229 20.74 -8.59 -3.66
CA LYS A 229 20.59 -9.26 -4.96
C LYS A 229 20.21 -10.72 -4.85
N ASN A 230 20.19 -11.25 -3.65
CA ASN A 230 19.78 -12.60 -3.30
C ASN A 230 18.85 -12.55 -2.09
N GLY A 231 18.27 -13.68 -1.73
CA GLY A 231 17.39 -13.80 -0.60
C GLY A 231 15.90 -13.75 -0.97
N PRO A 232 15.05 -14.16 -0.04
CA PRO A 232 13.62 -14.27 -0.26
C PRO A 232 12.97 -12.89 -0.38
N GLU A 233 11.96 -12.82 -1.22
CA GLU A 233 11.06 -11.68 -1.32
C GLU A 233 9.66 -12.15 -1.06
N LEU A 234 8.96 -11.47 -0.18
CA LEU A 234 7.65 -11.84 0.29
C LEU A 234 6.67 -10.68 0.05
N LEU A 235 5.40 -11.00 -0.02
CA LEU A 235 4.29 -10.05 0.06
C LEU A 235 3.49 -10.39 1.31
N THR A 236 3.27 -9.40 2.17
CA THR A 236 2.52 -9.58 3.42
C THR A 236 1.33 -8.63 3.46
N VAL A 237 0.19 -9.15 3.89
CA VAL A 237 -0.96 -8.37 4.31
C VAL A 237 -0.96 -8.25 5.83
N PHE A 238 -1.17 -7.04 6.31
CA PHE A 238 -1.20 -6.69 7.73
C PHE A 238 -2.59 -6.18 8.11
N ASN A 239 -3.09 -6.60 9.23
CA ASN A 239 -4.26 -6.00 9.84
C ASN A 239 -4.00 -4.52 10.16
N GLY A 240 -4.85 -3.65 9.64
CA GLY A 240 -4.62 -2.20 9.73
C GLY A 240 -4.69 -1.65 11.14
N GLU A 241 -5.54 -2.21 11.99
CA GLU A 241 -5.72 -1.75 13.36
C GLU A 241 -4.54 -2.12 14.28
N THR A 242 -3.96 -3.31 14.07
CA THR A 242 -2.96 -3.88 14.99
C THR A 242 -1.55 -3.99 14.42
N GLY A 243 -1.39 -3.83 13.10
CA GLY A 243 -0.13 -4.07 12.40
C GLY A 243 0.31 -5.54 12.36
N LYS A 244 -0.55 -6.48 12.81
CA LYS A 244 -0.26 -7.91 12.81
C LYS A 244 -0.22 -8.45 11.38
N ALA A 245 0.81 -9.23 11.05
CA ALA A 245 0.84 -9.98 9.79
C ALA A 245 -0.28 -11.03 9.77
N MET A 246 -1.18 -10.94 8.80
CA MET A 246 -2.32 -11.86 8.62
C MET A 246 -1.96 -13.02 7.72
N HIS A 247 -1.31 -12.73 6.58
CA HIS A 247 -0.84 -13.77 5.66
C HIS A 247 0.36 -13.26 4.86
N THR A 248 1.30 -14.17 4.61
CA THR A 248 2.54 -13.91 3.84
C THR A 248 2.69 -14.95 2.74
N ILE A 249 2.97 -14.47 1.52
CA ILE A 249 3.22 -15.31 0.34
C ILE A 249 4.53 -14.88 -0.35
N TRP A 250 5.01 -15.67 -1.30
CA TRP A 250 6.11 -15.27 -2.17
C TRP A 250 5.72 -14.07 -3.03
N TYR A 251 6.64 -13.12 -3.16
CA TYR A 251 6.51 -12.03 -4.13
C TYR A 251 6.81 -12.58 -5.53
N ASN A 252 5.99 -12.28 -6.52
CA ASN A 252 6.14 -12.82 -7.88
C ASN A 252 6.62 -11.77 -8.91
N PRO A 253 7.68 -12.10 -9.71
CA PRO A 253 8.61 -13.22 -9.47
C PRO A 253 9.58 -12.90 -8.33
N ASN A 254 10.06 -13.93 -7.66
CA ASN A 254 11.03 -13.80 -6.57
C ASN A 254 12.46 -14.03 -7.10
N ARG A 255 13.42 -13.23 -6.63
CA ARG A 255 14.82 -13.34 -7.05
C ARG A 255 15.59 -14.50 -6.39
N ALA A 256 15.09 -15.06 -5.29
CA ALA A 256 15.78 -16.08 -4.51
C ALA A 256 15.57 -17.50 -5.03
N PHE A 257 14.59 -17.69 -5.92
CA PHE A 257 14.16 -19.00 -6.37
C PHE A 257 14.19 -19.11 -7.87
N ASP A 258 14.13 -20.36 -8.37
CA ASP A 258 13.87 -20.64 -9.76
C ASP A 258 12.57 -19.95 -10.21
N VAL A 259 12.64 -19.15 -11.24
CA VAL A 259 11.50 -18.43 -11.80
C VAL A 259 10.33 -19.36 -12.09
N GLY A 260 10.61 -20.55 -12.66
CA GLY A 260 9.60 -21.55 -12.97
C GLY A 260 8.85 -22.10 -11.78
N ARG A 261 9.32 -21.83 -10.59
CA ARG A 261 8.65 -22.23 -9.35
C ARG A 261 7.52 -21.27 -8.94
N GLN A 262 7.63 -20.04 -9.33
CA GLN A 262 6.73 -18.96 -8.87
C GLN A 262 5.85 -18.39 -9.99
N VAL A 263 6.17 -18.72 -11.21
CA VAL A 263 5.45 -18.32 -12.41
C VAL A 263 5.10 -19.53 -13.25
N ALA A 264 4.20 -19.38 -14.19
CA ALA A 264 3.79 -20.48 -15.05
C ALA A 264 4.97 -21.06 -15.85
N GLU A 265 4.81 -22.27 -16.32
CA GLU A 265 5.83 -22.95 -17.12
C GLU A 265 6.26 -22.16 -18.36
N GLY A 266 5.34 -21.44 -18.99
CA GLY A 266 5.64 -20.54 -20.10
C GLY A 266 6.57 -19.36 -19.76
N GLU A 267 6.72 -19.05 -18.47
CA GLU A 267 7.61 -18.00 -17.97
C GLU A 267 8.99 -18.50 -17.53
N ARG A 268 9.24 -19.79 -17.61
CA ARG A 268 10.54 -20.40 -17.25
C ARG A 268 11.61 -20.18 -18.33
N LEU A 269 11.63 -19.00 -18.92
CA LEU A 269 12.57 -18.67 -19.97
C LEU A 269 14.02 -18.73 -19.52
N GLU A 270 14.21 -18.36 -18.28
CA GLU A 270 15.48 -18.39 -17.59
C GLU A 270 15.40 -19.44 -16.47
N ALA A 271 14.92 -20.62 -16.83
CA ALA A 271 14.65 -21.72 -15.91
C ALA A 271 15.85 -22.18 -15.08
N ASP A 272 17.02 -21.77 -15.45
CA ASP A 272 18.30 -21.99 -14.75
C ASP A 272 18.40 -21.20 -13.45
N GLY A 273 17.32 -20.57 -13.05
CA GLY A 273 17.25 -19.77 -11.85
C GLY A 273 17.78 -18.35 -12.02
N PHE A 274 18.01 -17.68 -10.92
CA PHE A 274 18.57 -16.34 -10.87
C PHE A 274 20.08 -16.30 -10.59
N PRO A 275 20.94 -17.14 -11.15
CA PRO A 275 22.37 -17.09 -10.85
C PRO A 275 23.01 -15.81 -11.35
N ALA A 276 22.50 -15.26 -12.43
CA ALA A 276 22.92 -13.96 -12.93
C ALA A 276 21.72 -13.01 -12.98
N TYR A 277 21.61 -12.12 -12.04
CA TYR A 277 20.57 -11.10 -11.98
C TYR A 277 20.41 -10.36 -13.32
N SER A 278 21.54 -10.11 -13.99
CA SER A 278 21.58 -9.48 -15.31
C SER A 278 20.95 -10.29 -16.44
N SER A 279 20.89 -11.62 -16.35
CA SER A 279 20.28 -12.45 -17.39
C SER A 279 18.76 -12.37 -17.38
N VAL A 280 18.18 -12.11 -16.20
CA VAL A 280 16.72 -12.00 -16.04
C VAL A 280 16.22 -10.58 -16.30
N TRP A 281 16.92 -9.57 -15.77
CA TRP A 281 16.49 -8.18 -15.81
C TRP A 281 17.16 -7.36 -16.90
N GLY A 282 17.88 -8.00 -17.82
CA GLY A 282 18.59 -7.44 -18.95
C GLY A 282 20.06 -7.18 -18.70
N ASP A 283 20.81 -7.15 -19.79
CA ASP A 283 22.25 -6.90 -19.76
C ASP A 283 22.62 -5.67 -18.96
N LYS A 284 23.64 -5.82 -18.13
CA LYS A 284 24.22 -4.76 -17.32
C LYS A 284 23.41 -4.33 -16.09
N ASP A 285 22.37 -5.08 -15.67
CA ASP A 285 21.74 -4.80 -14.37
C ASP A 285 22.55 -5.35 -13.19
N ASN A 286 23.86 -5.08 -13.20
CA ASN A 286 24.79 -5.54 -12.16
C ASN A 286 24.45 -4.97 -10.77
N TYR A 287 23.68 -3.91 -10.74
CA TYR A 287 23.31 -3.21 -9.50
C TYR A 287 21.96 -3.69 -8.94
N GLY A 288 21.18 -4.43 -9.73
CA GLY A 288 19.79 -4.75 -9.39
C GLY A 288 18.84 -3.57 -9.56
N ASN A 289 19.22 -2.53 -10.31
CA ASN A 289 18.42 -1.31 -10.41
C ASN A 289 17.13 -1.50 -11.24
N ARG A 290 17.13 -2.41 -12.20
CA ARG A 290 15.96 -2.70 -13.05
C ARG A 290 14.99 -3.64 -12.36
N GLY A 291 15.50 -4.72 -11.79
CA GLY A 291 14.68 -5.71 -11.08
C GLY A 291 14.20 -5.27 -9.70
N GLU A 292 14.81 -4.26 -9.11
CA GLU A 292 14.43 -3.70 -7.81
C GLU A 292 13.57 -2.44 -7.95
N ARG A 293 12.79 -2.32 -9.00
CA ARG A 293 11.80 -1.25 -9.18
C ARG A 293 10.40 -1.82 -8.99
N TYR A 294 9.70 -1.27 -8.02
CA TYR A 294 8.39 -1.71 -7.62
C TYR A 294 7.39 -0.57 -7.72
N LEU A 295 6.20 -0.88 -8.20
CA LEU A 295 5.02 -0.04 -8.15
C LEU A 295 3.86 -0.87 -7.63
N ALA A 296 2.84 -0.21 -7.11
CA ALA A 296 1.64 -0.88 -6.67
C ALA A 296 0.41 0.03 -6.82
N GLY A 297 -0.76 -0.57 -6.92
CA GLY A 297 -2.03 0.13 -6.99
C GLY A 297 -3.18 -0.77 -6.57
N VAL A 298 -4.32 -0.17 -6.29
CA VAL A 298 -5.58 -0.86 -5.98
C VAL A 298 -6.49 -0.80 -7.18
N ALA A 299 -7.12 -1.92 -7.54
CA ALA A 299 -8.05 -1.97 -8.65
C ALA A 299 -9.24 -2.90 -8.38
N TYR A 300 -10.43 -2.49 -8.82
CA TYR A 300 -11.65 -3.31 -8.82
C TYR A 300 -11.71 -4.13 -10.12
N LEU A 301 -10.92 -5.19 -10.20
CA LEU A 301 -10.73 -5.98 -11.42
C LEU A 301 -11.98 -6.76 -11.83
N ASP A 302 -12.79 -7.18 -10.88
CA ASP A 302 -14.07 -7.87 -11.13
C ASP A 302 -15.27 -6.90 -11.14
N GLY A 303 -15.01 -5.59 -11.13
CA GLY A 303 -16.03 -4.55 -11.08
C GLY A 303 -16.33 -4.06 -9.67
N ALA A 304 -16.97 -2.90 -9.59
CA ALA A 304 -17.17 -2.14 -8.35
C ALA A 304 -18.05 -2.85 -7.27
N ALA A 305 -18.76 -3.91 -7.66
CA ALA A 305 -19.56 -4.71 -6.72
C ALA A 305 -18.75 -5.81 -6.01
N HIS A 306 -17.49 -5.96 -6.36
CA HIS A 306 -16.59 -6.99 -5.82
C HIS A 306 -15.48 -6.34 -4.99
N ARG A 307 -14.75 -7.18 -4.26
CA ARG A 307 -13.58 -6.73 -3.50
C ARG A 307 -12.47 -6.22 -4.42
N PRO A 308 -11.69 -5.23 -4.00
CA PRO A 308 -10.55 -4.76 -4.77
C PRO A 308 -9.39 -5.75 -4.71
N SER A 309 -8.54 -5.71 -5.73
CA SER A 309 -7.29 -6.46 -5.79
C SER A 309 -6.11 -5.51 -5.55
N ALA A 310 -5.06 -6.02 -4.91
CA ALA A 310 -3.75 -5.39 -4.93
C ALA A 310 -3.05 -5.74 -6.25
N VAL A 311 -2.69 -4.74 -7.03
CA VAL A 311 -1.92 -4.90 -8.28
C VAL A 311 -0.50 -4.49 -8.02
N MET A 312 0.43 -5.44 -8.11
CA MET A 312 1.84 -5.25 -7.83
C MET A 312 2.63 -5.27 -9.12
N CYS A 313 3.64 -4.42 -9.22
CA CYS A 313 4.52 -4.35 -10.37
C CYS A 313 5.98 -4.48 -9.94
N ARG A 314 6.77 -5.17 -10.75
CA ARG A 314 8.21 -5.28 -10.59
C ARG A 314 8.92 -5.15 -11.92
N GLY A 315 10.06 -4.45 -11.93
CA GLY A 315 10.95 -4.31 -13.08
C GLY A 315 10.53 -3.23 -14.07
N TYR A 316 11.48 -2.82 -14.90
CA TYR A 316 11.27 -1.88 -15.99
C TYR A 316 12.48 -1.87 -16.96
N TYR A 317 12.34 -1.22 -18.11
CA TYR A 317 13.23 -1.16 -19.25
C TYR A 317 13.29 -2.42 -20.11
N THR A 318 13.59 -3.59 -19.55
CA THR A 318 13.74 -4.84 -20.30
C THR A 318 12.61 -5.82 -20.00
N ARG A 319 12.42 -6.11 -18.72
CA ARG A 319 11.33 -6.96 -18.26
C ARG A 319 10.53 -6.24 -17.20
N SER A 320 9.25 -6.45 -17.22
CA SER A 320 8.33 -6.00 -16.19
C SER A 320 7.27 -7.05 -15.96
N TYR A 321 6.87 -7.15 -14.71
CA TYR A 321 5.84 -8.06 -14.26
C TYR A 321 4.76 -7.26 -13.56
N LEU A 322 3.52 -7.60 -13.89
CA LEU A 322 2.33 -7.13 -13.19
C LEU A 322 1.61 -8.36 -12.66
N TRP A 323 1.22 -8.36 -11.43
CA TRP A 323 0.43 -9.43 -10.87
C TRP A 323 -0.63 -8.89 -9.92
N ALA A 324 -1.79 -9.52 -9.92
CA ALA A 324 -2.89 -9.16 -9.05
C ALA A 324 -3.06 -10.19 -7.95
N VAL A 325 -3.37 -9.70 -6.76
CA VAL A 325 -3.54 -10.50 -5.56
C VAL A 325 -4.83 -10.07 -4.88
N ASP A 326 -5.68 -11.04 -4.58
CA ASP A 326 -6.89 -10.86 -3.80
C ASP A 326 -6.63 -11.26 -2.33
N PHE A 327 -7.31 -10.59 -1.42
CA PHE A 327 -7.34 -10.94 0.00
C PHE A 327 -8.78 -11.26 0.42
N ASP A 328 -8.99 -12.38 1.11
CA ASP A 328 -10.32 -12.86 1.51
C ASP A 328 -10.61 -12.71 3.02
N GLY A 329 -9.77 -11.94 3.73
CA GLY A 329 -9.79 -11.81 5.18
C GLY A 329 -8.94 -12.86 5.90
N LYS A 330 -8.39 -13.83 5.17
CA LYS A 330 -7.54 -14.90 5.75
C LYS A 330 -6.25 -15.11 4.97
N GLN A 331 -6.34 -15.11 3.64
CA GLN A 331 -5.19 -15.42 2.80
C GLN A 331 -5.13 -14.57 1.53
N LEU A 332 -3.90 -14.29 1.12
CA LEU A 332 -3.59 -13.71 -0.18
C LEU A 332 -3.60 -14.82 -1.24
N THR A 333 -4.24 -14.57 -2.37
CA THR A 333 -4.28 -15.51 -3.50
C THR A 333 -3.95 -14.75 -4.77
N MET A 334 -2.99 -15.26 -5.55
CA MET A 334 -2.67 -14.68 -6.85
C MET A 334 -3.84 -14.89 -7.81
N LYS A 335 -4.30 -13.81 -8.41
CA LYS A 335 -5.39 -13.81 -9.39
C LYS A 335 -4.87 -14.04 -10.82
N TRP A 336 -3.85 -13.29 -11.19
CA TRP A 336 -3.16 -13.42 -12.47
C TRP A 336 -1.76 -12.79 -12.37
N LEU A 337 -0.90 -13.20 -13.29
CA LEU A 337 0.41 -12.60 -13.52
C LEU A 337 0.57 -12.31 -15.01
N HIS A 338 1.08 -11.13 -15.31
CA HIS A 338 1.40 -10.67 -16.64
C HIS A 338 2.88 -10.34 -16.72
N ALA A 339 3.56 -10.88 -17.69
CA ALA A 339 4.99 -10.69 -17.88
C ALA A 339 5.33 -10.14 -19.26
N SER A 340 6.26 -9.21 -19.30
CA SER A 340 6.93 -8.78 -20.51
C SER A 340 8.17 -9.65 -20.69
N LEU A 341 8.11 -10.63 -21.59
CA LEU A 341 9.23 -11.55 -21.87
C LEU A 341 10.31 -10.88 -22.69
N THR A 342 9.86 -10.10 -23.67
CA THR A 342 10.69 -9.20 -24.48
C THR A 342 9.96 -7.85 -24.57
N PRO A 343 10.58 -6.80 -25.12
CA PRO A 343 9.86 -5.54 -25.34
C PRO A 343 8.57 -5.66 -26.15
N HIS A 344 8.34 -6.77 -26.82
CA HIS A 344 7.21 -7.00 -27.72
C HIS A 344 6.35 -8.20 -27.38
N ASP A 345 6.83 -9.10 -26.53
CA ASP A 345 6.11 -10.34 -26.20
C ASP A 345 5.52 -10.25 -24.79
N TRP A 346 4.21 -10.47 -24.72
CA TRP A 346 3.45 -10.42 -23.49
C TRP A 346 2.78 -11.75 -23.25
N VAL A 347 2.87 -12.22 -22.02
CA VAL A 347 2.18 -13.44 -21.57
C VAL A 347 1.27 -13.08 -20.41
N VAL A 348 0.04 -13.55 -20.48
CA VAL A 348 -0.95 -13.43 -19.41
C VAL A 348 -1.19 -14.80 -18.83
N MET A 349 -1.18 -14.92 -17.54
CA MET A 349 -1.38 -16.17 -16.80
C MET A 349 -2.50 -16.02 -15.79
N ASP A 350 -3.25 -17.08 -15.57
CA ASP A 350 -4.23 -17.15 -14.48
C ASP A 350 -3.58 -17.31 -13.12
N GLY A 351 -4.41 -17.35 -12.06
CA GLY A 351 -3.95 -17.51 -10.67
C GLY A 351 -3.22 -18.81 -10.38
N GLU A 352 -3.37 -19.81 -11.24
CA GLU A 352 -2.67 -21.12 -11.15
C GLU A 352 -1.35 -21.12 -11.94
N GLY A 353 -1.02 -20.00 -12.60
CA GLY A 353 0.18 -19.84 -13.39
C GLY A 353 0.09 -20.43 -14.81
N LYS A 354 -1.12 -20.69 -15.31
CA LYS A 354 -1.34 -21.18 -16.68
C LYS A 354 -1.50 -20.00 -17.64
N VAL A 355 -0.82 -20.06 -18.77
CA VAL A 355 -0.97 -19.06 -19.84
C VAL A 355 -2.39 -19.07 -20.41
N ILE A 356 -3.02 -17.89 -20.51
CA ILE A 356 -4.38 -17.69 -21.02
C ILE A 356 -4.39 -16.76 -22.23
#